data_6b6561f2a41a625586342d8c2cab0f2a
#
_entry.id   6b6561f2a41a625586342d8c2cab0f2a
#
_cell.length_a   1.000
_cell.length_b   1.000
_cell.length_c   1.000
_cell.angle_alpha   90.00
_cell.angle_beta   90.00
_cell.angle_gamma   90.00
#
_symmetry.space_group_name_H-M   'P 1'
#
loop_
_entity.id
_entity.type
_entity.pdbx_description
1 polymer ?
#
loop_
_entity_poly.entity_id
_entity_poly.type
_entity_poly.pdbx_seq_one_letter_code
_entity_poly.pdbx_strand_id
1 'polypeptide(L)'
;MKQIRFYQIITAVCCLLLMSCGIDKNLKKGEKFLALGEYYDAADQFKQAYTKTPSKERASRGKIALKMARCYDKINSTPKAIAAYRNAVRYNQASIDDRLAYARLLLKNGEYKQAEKEFRILVDSLPDNVLARNGLKSAQLAPTWKKEGSRYKVKKMDVFNSRRDDYSPMLLGDEADQLYFTSTRN
;
A
#
# COMPACT_ATOMS: atom_id res chain seq x y z
N MET A 1 40.26 17.27 -31.09
CA MET A 1 38.88 16.75 -31.11
C MET A 1 38.73 15.35 -30.51
N LYS A 2 39.60 14.37 -30.76
CA LYS A 2 39.51 13.01 -30.15
C LYS A 2 39.68 13.01 -28.63
N GLN A 3 40.58 13.81 -28.06
CA GLN A 3 40.80 13.88 -26.61
C GLN A 3 39.58 14.46 -25.86
N ILE A 4 38.93 15.50 -26.40
CA ILE A 4 37.74 16.11 -25.74
C ILE A 4 36.58 15.09 -25.68
N ARG A 5 36.37 14.31 -26.73
CA ARG A 5 35.37 13.23 -26.74
C ARG A 5 35.69 12.14 -25.72
N PHE A 6 36.96 11.82 -25.51
CA PHE A 6 37.40 10.82 -24.55
C PHE A 6 37.12 11.28 -23.10
N TYR A 7 37.43 12.53 -22.75
CA TYR A 7 37.08 13.09 -21.44
C TYR A 7 35.58 13.18 -21.21
N GLN A 8 34.80 13.53 -22.23
CA GLN A 8 33.33 13.56 -22.12
C GLN A 8 32.74 12.17 -21.87
N ILE A 9 33.30 11.12 -22.48
CA ILE A 9 32.91 9.74 -22.22
C ILE A 9 33.25 9.32 -20.80
N ILE A 10 34.45 9.63 -20.32
CA ILE A 10 34.88 9.31 -18.93
C ILE A 10 34.01 10.03 -17.91
N THR A 11 33.73 11.31 -18.09
CA THR A 11 32.85 12.05 -17.16
C THR A 11 31.43 11.50 -17.17
N ALA A 12 30.89 11.11 -18.34
CA ALA A 12 29.57 10.48 -18.43
C ALA A 12 29.52 9.11 -17.72
N VAL A 13 30.58 8.30 -17.87
CA VAL A 13 30.70 6.99 -17.18
C VAL A 13 30.84 7.17 -15.67
N CYS A 14 31.66 8.13 -15.21
CA CYS A 14 31.79 8.44 -13.78
C CYS A 14 30.48 8.94 -13.18
N CYS A 15 29.71 9.79 -13.85
CA CYS A 15 28.40 10.24 -13.42
C CYS A 15 27.40 9.07 -13.29
N LEU A 16 27.42 8.10 -14.22
CA LEU A 16 26.57 6.91 -14.16
C LEU A 16 26.91 6.00 -12.98
N LEU A 17 28.21 5.83 -12.67
CA LEU A 17 28.66 5.04 -11.52
C LEU A 17 28.27 5.68 -10.18
N LEU A 18 28.31 7.01 -10.07
CA LEU A 18 27.92 7.73 -8.85
C LEU A 18 26.41 7.65 -8.58
N MET A 19 25.57 7.61 -9.62
CA MET A 19 24.12 7.45 -9.47
C MET A 19 23.73 6.06 -8.95
N SER A 20 24.42 5.00 -9.37
CA SER A 20 24.19 3.62 -8.90
C SER A 20 24.47 3.48 -7.40
N CYS A 21 25.53 4.07 -6.89
CA CYS A 21 25.92 3.99 -5.48
C CYS A 21 24.83 4.54 -4.52
N GLY A 22 24.11 5.57 -4.95
CA GLY A 22 23.04 6.17 -4.13
C GLY A 22 21.77 5.33 -4.03
N ILE A 23 21.45 4.56 -5.08
CA ILE A 23 20.31 3.64 -5.12
C ILE A 23 20.57 2.47 -4.18
N ASP A 24 21.74 1.82 -4.31
CA ASP A 24 22.13 0.68 -3.49
C ASP A 24 22.19 1.03 -2.00
N LYS A 25 22.68 2.21 -1.65
CA LYS A 25 22.70 2.70 -0.27
C LYS A 25 21.31 2.78 0.33
N ASN A 26 20.37 3.37 -0.39
CA ASN A 26 18.99 3.50 0.10
C ASN A 26 18.29 2.14 0.16
N LEU A 27 18.52 1.25 -0.81
CA LEU A 27 17.99 -0.11 -0.77
C LEU A 27 18.48 -0.88 0.45
N LYS A 28 19.80 -0.91 0.69
CA LYS A 28 20.40 -1.57 1.87
C LYS A 28 19.85 -1.01 3.19
N LYS A 29 19.71 0.30 3.27
CA LYS A 29 19.14 0.95 4.46
C LYS A 29 17.67 0.59 4.66
N GLY A 30 16.88 0.59 3.59
CA GLY A 30 15.49 0.15 3.61
C GLY A 30 15.33 -1.31 4.05
N GLU A 31 16.18 -2.22 3.55
CA GLU A 31 16.20 -3.63 3.99
C GLU A 31 16.53 -3.77 5.47
N LYS A 32 17.48 -2.98 5.98
CA LYS A 32 17.81 -2.97 7.40
C LYS A 32 16.60 -2.55 8.26
N PHE A 33 15.93 -1.47 7.92
CA PHE A 33 14.73 -1.03 8.62
C PHE A 33 13.60 -2.06 8.52
N LEU A 34 13.41 -2.66 7.33
CA LEU A 34 12.43 -3.72 7.13
C LEU A 34 12.68 -4.93 8.04
N ALA A 35 13.94 -5.34 8.19
CA ALA A 35 14.34 -6.43 9.08
C ALA A 35 14.08 -6.12 10.56
N LEU A 36 14.11 -4.85 10.95
CA LEU A 36 13.78 -4.38 12.30
C LEU A 36 12.27 -4.16 12.52
N GLY A 37 11.44 -4.31 11.48
CA GLY A 37 10.01 -4.01 11.55
C GLY A 37 9.67 -2.51 11.50
N GLU A 38 10.64 -1.65 11.23
CA GLU A 38 10.50 -0.19 11.12
C GLU A 38 9.96 0.16 9.72
N TYR A 39 8.68 -0.22 9.47
CA TYR A 39 8.07 -0.15 8.14
C TYR A 39 7.96 1.27 7.58
N TYR A 40 7.80 2.28 8.43
CA TYR A 40 7.73 3.67 8.00
C TYR A 40 9.07 4.11 7.39
N ASP A 41 10.17 3.90 8.12
CA ASP A 41 11.52 4.27 7.69
C ASP A 41 11.97 3.44 6.50
N ALA A 42 11.62 2.15 6.47
CA ALA A 42 11.86 1.28 5.33
C ALA A 42 11.17 1.82 4.07
N ALA A 43 9.89 2.20 4.16
CA ALA A 43 9.13 2.78 3.05
C ALA A 43 9.75 4.07 2.52
N ASP A 44 10.23 4.94 3.41
CA ASP A 44 10.91 6.19 3.01
C ASP A 44 12.21 5.92 2.25
N GLN A 45 13.05 5.00 2.74
CA GLN A 45 14.29 4.61 2.05
C GLN A 45 14.01 3.97 0.68
N PHE A 46 13.03 3.08 0.60
CA PHE A 46 12.61 2.50 -0.69
C PHE A 46 12.04 3.56 -1.64
N LYS A 47 11.28 4.55 -1.14
CA LYS A 47 10.80 5.67 -1.94
C LYS A 47 11.95 6.48 -2.53
N GLN A 48 12.97 6.77 -1.73
CA GLN A 48 14.16 7.47 -2.20
C GLN A 48 14.90 6.66 -3.27
N ALA A 49 15.05 5.33 -3.08
CA ALA A 49 15.61 4.44 -4.08
C ALA A 49 14.78 4.44 -5.37
N TYR A 50 13.45 4.34 -5.27
CA TYR A 50 12.54 4.37 -6.41
C TYR A 50 12.67 5.64 -7.23
N THR A 51 12.76 6.80 -6.57
CA THR A 51 12.89 8.10 -7.25
C THR A 51 14.20 8.22 -8.00
N LYS A 52 15.30 7.67 -7.45
CA LYS A 52 16.62 7.67 -8.08
C LYS A 52 16.76 6.66 -9.22
N THR A 53 15.94 5.60 -9.22
CA THR A 53 16.01 4.55 -10.24
C THR A 53 15.48 5.08 -11.57
N PRO A 54 16.24 5.00 -12.67
CA PRO A 54 15.83 5.49 -13.98
C PRO A 54 14.52 4.87 -14.45
N SER A 55 13.68 5.66 -15.13
CA SER A 55 12.36 5.20 -15.62
C SER A 55 12.41 4.03 -16.60
N LYS A 56 13.51 3.92 -17.34
CA LYS A 56 13.79 2.80 -18.26
C LYS A 56 14.01 1.46 -17.55
N GLU A 57 14.45 1.49 -16.30
CA GLU A 57 14.69 0.29 -15.49
C GLU A 57 13.40 -0.22 -14.83
N ARG A 58 12.44 -0.62 -15.66
CA ARG A 58 11.09 -1.02 -15.22
C ARG A 58 11.08 -2.14 -14.19
N ALA A 59 11.93 -3.16 -14.37
CA ALA A 59 12.01 -4.30 -13.46
C ALA A 59 12.52 -3.87 -12.07
N SER A 60 13.60 -3.08 -12.01
CA SER A 60 14.15 -2.54 -10.76
C SER A 60 13.11 -1.66 -10.05
N ARG A 61 12.48 -0.74 -10.78
CA ARG A 61 11.42 0.11 -10.24
C ARG A 61 10.25 -0.71 -9.70
N GLY A 62 9.84 -1.76 -10.39
CA GLY A 62 8.76 -2.63 -9.95
C GLY A 62 9.08 -3.36 -8.65
N LYS A 63 10.30 -3.91 -8.53
CA LYS A 63 10.76 -4.55 -7.28
C LYS A 63 10.79 -3.58 -6.11
N ILE A 64 11.27 -2.37 -6.31
CA ILE A 64 11.31 -1.34 -5.26
C ILE A 64 9.89 -0.91 -4.89
N ALA A 65 9.03 -0.68 -5.88
CA ALA A 65 7.63 -0.34 -5.66
C ALA A 65 6.90 -1.42 -4.83
N LEU A 66 7.20 -2.70 -5.07
CA LEU A 66 6.64 -3.80 -4.30
C LEU A 66 7.05 -3.75 -2.82
N LYS A 67 8.34 -3.48 -2.54
CA LYS A 67 8.83 -3.30 -1.15
C LYS A 67 8.16 -2.12 -0.47
N MET A 68 8.03 -0.99 -1.17
CA MET A 68 7.28 0.17 -0.67
C MET A 68 5.83 -0.18 -0.36
N ALA A 69 5.16 -0.89 -1.27
CA ALA A 69 3.76 -1.25 -1.14
C ALA A 69 3.51 -2.09 0.11
N ARG A 70 4.33 -3.12 0.33
CA ARG A 70 4.25 -3.97 1.51
C ARG A 70 4.49 -3.20 2.81
N CYS A 71 5.44 -2.28 2.83
CA CYS A 71 5.68 -1.41 3.99
C CYS A 71 4.48 -0.49 4.27
N TYR A 72 3.96 0.19 3.23
CA TYR A 72 2.79 1.06 3.37
C TYR A 72 1.53 0.31 3.80
N ASP A 73 1.36 -0.95 3.36
CA ASP A 73 0.27 -1.81 3.81
C ASP A 73 0.39 -2.12 5.30
N LYS A 74 1.58 -2.49 5.77
CA LYS A 74 1.86 -2.76 7.20
C LYS A 74 1.56 -1.57 8.12
N ILE A 75 1.82 -0.35 7.68
CA ILE A 75 1.51 0.87 8.46
C ILE A 75 0.13 1.46 8.14
N ASN A 76 -0.73 0.69 7.47
CA ASN A 76 -2.10 1.07 7.13
C ASN A 76 -2.22 2.35 6.28
N SER A 77 -1.18 2.70 5.54
CA SER A 77 -1.20 3.85 4.63
C SER A 77 -1.79 3.46 3.27
N THR A 78 -3.09 3.15 3.26
CA THR A 78 -3.82 2.54 2.14
C THR A 78 -3.61 3.25 0.80
N PRO A 79 -3.74 4.59 0.66
CA PRO A 79 -3.54 5.25 -0.63
C PRO A 79 -2.12 5.11 -1.18
N LYS A 80 -1.10 5.20 -0.29
CA LYS A 80 0.32 5.03 -0.69
C LYS A 80 0.62 3.59 -1.10
N ALA A 81 0.06 2.61 -0.37
CA ALA A 81 0.19 1.20 -0.69
C ALA A 81 -0.42 0.90 -2.07
N ILE A 82 -1.64 1.38 -2.35
CA ILE A 82 -2.31 1.22 -3.65
C ILE A 82 -1.45 1.79 -4.79
N ALA A 83 -0.93 3.00 -4.63
CA ALA A 83 -0.09 3.64 -5.66
C ALA A 83 1.18 2.83 -5.94
N ALA A 84 1.81 2.29 -4.90
CA ALA A 84 3.02 1.48 -5.01
C ALA A 84 2.73 0.09 -5.60
N TYR A 85 1.68 -0.61 -5.16
CA TYR A 85 1.25 -1.87 -5.76
C TYR A 85 0.86 -1.72 -7.23
N ARG A 86 0.17 -0.66 -7.61
CA ARG A 86 -0.18 -0.36 -9.00
C ARG A 86 1.07 -0.32 -9.89
N ASN A 87 2.16 0.28 -9.41
CA ASN A 87 3.42 0.28 -10.13
C ASN A 87 4.08 -1.11 -10.19
N ALA A 88 4.07 -1.86 -9.09
CA ALA A 88 4.60 -3.23 -9.05
C ALA A 88 3.85 -4.14 -10.04
N VAL A 89 2.52 -4.08 -10.08
CA VAL A 89 1.67 -4.82 -11.02
C VAL A 89 1.96 -4.39 -12.47
N ARG A 90 2.05 -3.08 -12.74
CA ARG A 90 2.36 -2.54 -14.07
C ARG A 90 3.69 -3.05 -14.62
N TYR A 91 4.66 -3.26 -13.75
CA TYR A 91 6.01 -3.72 -14.13
C TYR A 91 6.19 -5.24 -13.98
N ASN A 92 5.09 -5.99 -13.78
CA ASN A 92 5.08 -7.46 -13.65
C ASN A 92 6.01 -7.97 -12.52
N GLN A 93 6.06 -7.28 -11.40
CA GLN A 93 6.86 -7.68 -10.24
C GLN A 93 6.01 -8.14 -9.05
N ALA A 94 4.69 -8.03 -9.13
CA ALA A 94 3.78 -8.48 -8.10
C ALA A 94 3.48 -9.99 -8.27
N SER A 95 3.62 -10.75 -7.18
CA SER A 95 3.15 -12.12 -7.11
C SER A 95 1.61 -12.18 -7.05
N ILE A 96 1.05 -13.38 -7.04
CA ILE A 96 -0.38 -13.59 -6.85
C ILE A 96 -0.84 -13.05 -5.49
N ASP A 97 -0.07 -13.30 -4.42
CA ASP A 97 -0.38 -12.79 -3.08
C ASP A 97 -0.31 -11.27 -3.01
N ASP A 98 0.66 -10.65 -3.69
CA ASP A 98 0.75 -9.21 -3.78
C ASP A 98 -0.43 -8.60 -4.54
N ARG A 99 -0.86 -9.26 -5.60
CA ARG A 99 -2.04 -8.84 -6.36
C ARG A 99 -3.31 -9.00 -5.52
N LEU A 100 -3.41 -10.05 -4.69
CA LEU A 100 -4.51 -10.23 -3.74
C LEU A 100 -4.52 -9.11 -2.68
N ALA A 101 -3.36 -8.77 -2.12
CA ALA A 101 -3.23 -7.64 -1.20
C ALA A 101 -3.64 -6.31 -1.86
N TYR A 102 -3.19 -6.07 -3.09
CA TYR A 102 -3.58 -4.91 -3.88
C TYR A 102 -5.09 -4.81 -4.10
N ALA A 103 -5.72 -5.91 -4.54
CA ALA A 103 -7.17 -5.97 -4.76
C ALA A 103 -7.97 -5.69 -3.48
N ARG A 104 -7.53 -6.23 -2.34
CA ARG A 104 -8.14 -5.96 -1.02
C ARG A 104 -8.01 -4.49 -0.61
N LEU A 105 -6.87 -3.88 -0.85
CA LEU A 105 -6.65 -2.46 -0.56
C LEU A 105 -7.53 -1.56 -1.44
N LEU A 106 -7.70 -1.89 -2.73
CA LEU A 106 -8.63 -1.20 -3.62
C LEU A 106 -10.06 -1.29 -3.11
N LEU A 107 -10.50 -2.47 -2.69
CA LEU A 107 -11.82 -2.69 -2.10
C LEU A 107 -12.01 -1.83 -0.84
N LYS A 108 -11.03 -1.87 0.06
CA LYS A 108 -11.01 -1.08 1.29
C LYS A 108 -11.08 0.43 1.01
N ASN A 109 -10.41 0.89 -0.05
CA ASN A 109 -10.37 2.30 -0.45
C ASN A 109 -11.62 2.76 -1.22
N GLY A 110 -12.56 1.84 -1.52
CA GLY A 110 -13.76 2.15 -2.29
C GLY A 110 -13.57 2.21 -3.81
N GLU A 111 -12.41 1.76 -4.31
CA GLU A 111 -12.12 1.65 -5.75
C GLU A 111 -12.69 0.34 -6.31
N TYR A 112 -14.02 0.16 -6.18
CA TYR A 112 -14.71 -1.12 -6.41
C TYR A 112 -14.53 -1.66 -7.81
N LYS A 113 -14.62 -0.82 -8.85
CA LYS A 113 -14.43 -1.25 -10.25
C LYS A 113 -13.02 -1.79 -10.50
N GLN A 114 -12.01 -1.14 -9.93
CA GLN A 114 -10.63 -1.61 -10.08
C GLN A 114 -10.38 -2.87 -9.24
N ALA A 115 -10.94 -2.94 -8.03
CA ALA A 115 -10.89 -4.13 -7.18
C ALA A 115 -11.53 -5.33 -7.89
N GLU A 116 -12.70 -5.17 -8.48
CA GLU A 116 -13.37 -6.21 -9.26
C GLU A 116 -12.49 -6.74 -10.38
N LYS A 117 -11.84 -5.85 -11.13
CA LYS A 117 -10.93 -6.24 -12.22
C LYS A 117 -9.78 -7.11 -11.69
N GLU A 118 -9.12 -6.69 -10.62
CA GLU A 118 -7.99 -7.42 -10.05
C GLU A 118 -8.43 -8.77 -9.43
N PHE A 119 -9.57 -8.81 -8.74
CA PHE A 119 -10.12 -10.05 -8.22
C PHE A 119 -10.56 -11.02 -9.33
N ARG A 120 -11.08 -10.53 -10.44
CA ARG A 120 -11.43 -11.38 -11.60
C ARG A 120 -10.19 -12.07 -12.16
N ILE A 121 -9.10 -11.34 -12.36
CA ILE A 121 -7.81 -11.93 -12.79
C ILE A 121 -7.33 -13.02 -11.81
N LEU A 122 -7.52 -12.79 -10.50
CA LEU A 122 -7.13 -13.77 -9.47
C LEU A 122 -8.01 -15.02 -9.50
N VAL A 123 -9.33 -14.87 -9.67
CA VAL A 123 -10.27 -16.00 -9.77
C VAL A 123 -10.01 -16.81 -11.04
N ASP A 124 -9.72 -16.14 -12.17
CA ASP A 124 -9.39 -16.81 -13.44
C ASP A 124 -8.08 -17.62 -13.32
N SER A 125 -7.10 -17.12 -12.55
CA SER A 125 -5.82 -17.80 -12.33
C SER A 125 -5.88 -18.87 -11.23
N LEU A 126 -6.72 -18.68 -10.22
CA LEU A 126 -6.85 -19.53 -9.04
C LEU A 126 -8.34 -19.68 -8.68
N PRO A 127 -9.10 -20.51 -9.40
CA PRO A 127 -10.57 -20.65 -9.21
C PRO A 127 -10.97 -21.07 -7.79
N ASP A 128 -10.14 -21.85 -7.12
CA ASP A 128 -10.42 -22.36 -5.76
C ASP A 128 -9.99 -21.40 -4.63
N ASN A 129 -9.41 -20.26 -4.96
CA ASN A 129 -9.02 -19.28 -3.94
C ASN A 129 -10.26 -18.58 -3.36
N VAL A 130 -10.63 -18.97 -2.14
CA VAL A 130 -11.81 -18.46 -1.43
C VAL A 130 -11.73 -16.94 -1.21
N LEU A 131 -10.54 -16.40 -0.90
CA LEU A 131 -10.37 -14.97 -0.68
C LEU A 131 -10.57 -14.16 -1.96
N ALA A 132 -10.12 -14.67 -3.09
CA ALA A 132 -10.32 -14.03 -4.39
C ALA A 132 -11.80 -14.02 -4.79
N ARG A 133 -12.49 -15.18 -4.65
CA ARG A 133 -13.94 -15.29 -4.94
C ARG A 133 -14.78 -14.36 -4.06
N ASN A 134 -14.54 -14.38 -2.75
CA ASN A 134 -15.25 -13.52 -1.82
C ASN A 134 -14.96 -12.03 -2.08
N GLY A 135 -13.72 -11.70 -2.40
CA GLY A 135 -13.31 -10.34 -2.78
C GLY A 135 -14.02 -9.86 -4.05
N LEU A 136 -14.11 -10.73 -5.08
CA LEU A 136 -14.84 -10.44 -6.31
C LEU A 136 -16.32 -10.14 -6.02
N LYS A 137 -16.98 -11.04 -5.28
CA LYS A 137 -18.38 -10.86 -4.88
C LYS A 137 -18.58 -9.57 -4.09
N SER A 138 -17.68 -9.27 -3.15
CA SER A 138 -17.73 -8.03 -2.36
C SER A 138 -17.56 -6.78 -3.23
N ALA A 139 -16.62 -6.79 -4.18
CA ALA A 139 -16.39 -5.66 -5.08
C ALA A 139 -17.61 -5.38 -5.98
N GLN A 140 -18.33 -6.43 -6.40
CA GLN A 140 -19.54 -6.31 -7.21
C GLN A 140 -20.74 -5.79 -6.41
N LEU A 141 -20.89 -6.23 -5.15
CA LEU A 141 -22.04 -5.87 -4.31
C LEU A 141 -21.86 -4.53 -3.58
N ALA A 142 -20.61 -4.13 -3.29
CA ALA A 142 -20.35 -2.92 -2.50
C ALA A 142 -20.96 -1.62 -3.04
N PRO A 143 -21.01 -1.36 -4.38
CA PRO A 143 -21.69 -0.19 -4.91
C PRO A 143 -23.19 -0.15 -4.60
N THR A 144 -23.85 -1.33 -4.65
CA THR A 144 -25.27 -1.47 -4.33
C THR A 144 -25.51 -1.21 -2.84
N TRP A 145 -24.75 -1.87 -1.98
CA TRP A 145 -24.85 -1.67 -0.52
C TRP A 145 -24.58 -0.22 -0.11
N LYS A 146 -23.64 0.43 -0.75
CA LYS A 146 -23.36 1.85 -0.50
C LYS A 146 -24.56 2.74 -0.88
N LYS A 147 -25.28 2.38 -1.95
CA LYS A 147 -26.47 3.13 -2.42
C LYS A 147 -27.69 2.86 -1.57
N GLU A 148 -27.93 1.60 -1.23
CA GLU A 148 -29.13 1.18 -0.47
C GLU A 148 -29.03 1.49 1.02
N GLY A 149 -27.79 1.64 1.53
CA GLY A 149 -27.53 1.85 2.94
C GLY A 149 -27.72 0.58 3.78
N SER A 150 -27.83 0.75 5.07
CA SER A 150 -28.09 -0.32 6.01
C SER A 150 -29.45 -0.17 6.68
N ARG A 151 -29.96 -1.26 7.26
CA ARG A 151 -31.19 -1.23 8.10
C ARG A 151 -30.98 -0.46 9.41
N TYR A 152 -29.74 -0.19 9.77
CA TYR A 152 -29.38 0.52 10.99
C TYR A 152 -29.26 2.03 10.71
N LYS A 153 -29.86 2.83 11.59
CA LYS A 153 -29.65 4.28 11.65
C LYS A 153 -28.52 4.57 12.63
N VAL A 154 -27.35 4.90 12.08
CA VAL A 154 -26.22 5.32 12.91
C VAL A 154 -26.38 6.80 13.26
N LYS A 155 -26.41 7.12 14.54
CA LYS A 155 -26.42 8.51 15.03
C LYS A 155 -25.13 8.77 15.80
N LYS A 156 -24.51 9.91 15.51
CA LYS A 156 -23.42 10.43 16.32
C LYS A 156 -23.96 10.79 17.69
N MET A 157 -23.28 10.38 18.75
CA MET A 157 -23.60 10.74 20.13
C MET A 157 -22.58 11.78 20.61
N ASP A 158 -22.99 13.05 20.55
CA ASP A 158 -22.08 14.17 20.88
C ASP A 158 -21.60 14.17 22.35
N VAL A 159 -22.34 13.48 23.22
CA VAL A 159 -21.94 13.29 24.64
C VAL A 159 -20.67 12.45 24.75
N PHE A 160 -20.50 11.44 23.91
CA PHE A 160 -19.36 10.52 23.97
C PHE A 160 -18.32 10.80 22.90
N ASN A 161 -18.75 11.25 21.71
CA ASN A 161 -17.86 11.48 20.59
C ASN A 161 -17.22 12.86 20.67
N SER A 162 -15.91 12.91 20.43
CA SER A 162 -15.13 14.16 20.33
C SER A 162 -14.70 14.45 18.90
N ARG A 163 -13.88 15.49 18.72
CA ARG A 163 -13.16 15.78 17.47
C ARG A 163 -11.88 14.93 17.33
N ARG A 164 -11.52 14.21 18.37
CA ARG A 164 -10.38 13.30 18.43
C ARG A 164 -10.85 11.88 18.21
N ASP A 165 -9.91 10.95 18.22
CA ASP A 165 -10.22 9.53 18.05
C ASP A 165 -10.80 8.97 19.36
N ASP A 166 -11.99 8.41 19.26
CA ASP A 166 -12.68 7.70 20.33
C ASP A 166 -12.90 6.26 19.82
N TYR A 167 -12.39 5.25 20.53
CA TYR A 167 -12.38 3.86 20.07
C TYR A 167 -12.50 2.85 21.21
N SER A 168 -12.66 1.58 20.85
CA SER A 168 -12.79 0.46 21.78
C SER A 168 -13.89 0.64 22.83
N PRO A 169 -15.15 0.92 22.43
CA PRO A 169 -16.25 1.03 23.38
C PRO A 169 -16.55 -0.35 24.00
N MET A 170 -16.75 -0.38 25.30
CA MET A 170 -17.14 -1.55 26.08
C MET A 170 -18.22 -1.17 27.06
N LEU A 171 -19.34 -1.91 27.05
CA LEU A 171 -20.38 -1.80 28.05
C LEU A 171 -20.03 -2.73 29.24
N LEU A 172 -20.19 -2.22 30.45
CA LEU A 172 -19.93 -2.96 31.68
C LEU A 172 -21.23 -3.15 32.47
N GLY A 173 -21.32 -4.29 33.16
CA GLY A 173 -22.48 -4.66 33.98
C GLY A 173 -23.58 -5.36 33.20
N ASP A 174 -24.44 -6.07 33.91
CA ASP A 174 -25.53 -6.84 33.34
C ASP A 174 -26.61 -5.92 32.70
N GLU A 175 -26.75 -4.71 33.24
CA GLU A 175 -27.71 -3.70 32.76
C GLU A 175 -27.13 -2.79 31.68
N ALA A 176 -25.82 -2.97 31.31
CA ALA A 176 -25.12 -2.18 30.33
C ALA A 176 -25.25 -0.64 30.49
N ASP A 177 -25.24 -0.20 31.75
CA ASP A 177 -25.43 1.20 32.16
C ASP A 177 -24.13 2.03 32.17
N GLN A 178 -22.97 1.34 32.10
CA GLN A 178 -21.66 1.97 32.10
C GLN A 178 -20.95 1.74 30.80
N LEU A 179 -20.50 2.82 30.15
CA LEU A 179 -19.74 2.78 28.92
C LEU A 179 -18.28 3.20 29.17
N TYR A 180 -17.37 2.28 28.91
CA TYR A 180 -15.93 2.54 28.88
C TYR A 180 -15.46 2.65 27.45
N PHE A 181 -14.60 3.58 27.14
CA PHE A 181 -13.97 3.71 25.83
C PHE A 181 -12.62 4.42 25.94
N THR A 182 -11.78 4.22 24.95
CA THR A 182 -10.50 4.92 24.83
C THR A 182 -10.69 6.20 24.04
N SER A 183 -10.10 7.30 24.50
CA SER A 183 -10.16 8.60 23.83
C SER A 183 -8.78 9.25 23.80
N THR A 184 -8.46 9.94 22.71
CA THR A 184 -7.26 10.77 22.58
C THR A 184 -7.52 12.25 22.90
N ARG A 185 -8.68 12.56 23.51
CA ARG A 185 -8.97 13.91 24.01
C ARG A 185 -8.13 14.18 25.27
N ASN A 186 -7.59 15.38 25.38
CA ASN A 186 -6.92 15.89 26.58
C ASN A 186 -7.93 16.65 27.42
#